data_15ad330fcb68d0664b5247f43eede079
#
_entry.id   15ad330fcb68d0664b5247f43eede079
#
_cell.length_a   1.000
_cell.length_b   1.000
_cell.length_c   1.000
_cell.angle_alpha   90.00
_cell.angle_beta   90.00
_cell.angle_gamma   90.00
#
_symmetry.space_group_name_H-M   'P 1'
#
loop_
_entity.id
_entity.type
_entity.pdbx_description
1 polymer ?
#
loop_
_entity_poly.entity_id
_entity_poly.type
_entity_poly.pdbx_seq_one_letter_code
_entity_poly.pdbx_strand_id
1 'polypeptide(L)'
;LSKDKREISIKRAEELKEKIADYMDARKKIKTGFDEDVKKRYEKQKKKILAFFNAEEKDWQDWHWQVRRRINEISVLKEFINLDEDEIRAIEEVGQRFRWAVSPYYLSLIDTDDKQDPLYLQSIPTF
;
A
#
# COMPACT_ATOMS: atom_id res chain seq x y z
N LEU A 1 -17.29 0.19 -39.65
CA LEU A 1 -15.89 -0.23 -39.80
C LEU A 1 -15.79 -1.28 -40.90
N SER A 2 -14.91 -1.06 -41.90
CA SER A 2 -14.68 -2.05 -42.96
C SER A 2 -14.12 -3.35 -42.38
N LYS A 3 -14.41 -4.51 -43.03
CA LYS A 3 -13.86 -5.82 -42.62
C LYS A 3 -12.34 -5.75 -42.40
N ASP A 4 -11.61 -5.09 -43.29
CA ASP A 4 -10.16 -4.93 -43.24
C ASP A 4 -9.65 -4.24 -41.96
N LYS A 5 -10.34 -3.19 -41.51
CA LYS A 5 -9.93 -2.46 -40.27
C LYS A 5 -10.13 -3.32 -39.02
N ARG A 6 -11.16 -4.16 -39.01
CA ARG A 6 -11.43 -5.08 -37.92
C ARG A 6 -10.37 -6.19 -37.85
N GLU A 7 -10.03 -6.77 -38.97
CA GLU A 7 -9.01 -7.81 -39.08
C GLU A 7 -7.63 -7.29 -38.65
N ILE A 8 -7.25 -6.08 -39.07
CA ILE A 8 -6.02 -5.43 -38.64
C ILE A 8 -6.02 -5.20 -37.14
N SER A 9 -7.14 -4.75 -36.55
CA SER A 9 -7.25 -4.54 -35.10
C SER A 9 -7.13 -5.82 -34.31
N ILE A 10 -7.73 -6.93 -34.78
CA ILE A 10 -7.63 -8.24 -34.14
C ILE A 10 -6.18 -8.74 -34.17
N LYS A 11 -5.55 -8.71 -35.34
CA LYS A 11 -4.15 -9.13 -35.48
C LYS A 11 -3.22 -8.33 -34.58
N ARG A 12 -3.40 -7.02 -34.51
CA ARG A 12 -2.62 -6.18 -33.60
C ARG A 12 -2.84 -6.51 -32.12
N ALA A 13 -4.07 -6.83 -31.73
CA ALA A 13 -4.39 -7.25 -30.37
C ALA A 13 -3.72 -8.57 -30.01
N GLU A 14 -3.64 -9.53 -30.93
CA GLU A 14 -2.94 -10.80 -30.76
C GLU A 14 -1.44 -10.59 -30.62
N GLU A 15 -0.82 -9.81 -31.48
CA GLU A 15 0.59 -9.44 -31.39
C GLU A 15 0.94 -8.75 -30.06
N LEU A 16 0.06 -7.88 -29.55
CA LEU A 16 0.24 -7.22 -28.25
C LEU A 16 0.12 -8.20 -27.09
N LYS A 17 -0.80 -9.16 -27.16
CA LYS A 17 -0.92 -10.22 -26.14
C LYS A 17 0.34 -11.06 -26.03
N GLU A 18 0.94 -11.44 -27.16
CA GLU A 18 2.20 -12.17 -27.18
C GLU A 18 3.33 -11.37 -26.54
N LYS A 19 3.43 -10.07 -26.85
CA LYS A 19 4.46 -9.17 -26.30
C LYS A 19 4.38 -8.98 -24.79
N ILE A 20 3.18 -9.11 -24.20
CA ILE A 20 2.97 -8.95 -22.77
C ILE A 20 2.80 -10.27 -22.01
N ALA A 21 3.01 -11.41 -22.67
CA ALA A 21 2.80 -12.73 -22.09
C ALA A 21 3.58 -12.92 -20.77
N ASP A 22 4.86 -12.53 -20.75
CA ASP A 22 5.73 -12.62 -19.57
C ASP A 22 5.15 -11.79 -18.39
N TYR A 23 4.68 -10.60 -18.68
CA TYR A 23 4.04 -9.74 -17.70
C TYR A 23 2.74 -10.37 -17.18
N MET A 24 1.92 -10.92 -18.04
CA MET A 24 0.66 -11.55 -17.65
C MET A 24 0.88 -12.80 -16.79
N ASP A 25 1.96 -13.54 -17.03
CA ASP A 25 2.34 -14.70 -16.21
C ASP A 25 2.92 -14.25 -14.86
N ALA A 26 3.74 -13.20 -14.84
CA ALA A 26 4.22 -12.61 -13.60
C ALA A 26 3.06 -12.07 -12.75
N ARG A 27 2.08 -11.39 -13.38
CA ARG A 27 0.89 -10.86 -12.70
C ARG A 27 0.09 -11.92 -11.98
N LYS A 28 -0.05 -13.12 -12.54
CA LYS A 28 -0.76 -14.24 -11.90
C LYS A 28 -0.13 -14.69 -10.57
N LYS A 29 1.17 -14.41 -10.38
CA LYS A 29 1.94 -14.79 -9.19
C LYS A 29 1.92 -13.70 -8.11
N ILE A 30 1.51 -12.48 -8.44
CA ILE A 30 1.44 -11.36 -7.51
C ILE A 30 0.20 -11.50 -6.64
N LYS A 31 0.40 -11.51 -5.33
CA LYS A 31 -0.69 -11.46 -4.37
C LYS A 31 -1.37 -10.10 -4.36
N THR A 32 -2.67 -10.10 -4.24
CA THR A 32 -3.50 -8.89 -4.20
C THR A 32 -4.28 -8.82 -2.89
N GLY A 33 -4.91 -7.68 -2.63
CA GLY A 33 -5.79 -7.49 -1.47
C GLY A 33 -7.03 -8.40 -1.45
N PHE A 34 -7.28 -9.16 -2.53
CA PHE A 34 -8.36 -10.15 -2.59
C PHE A 34 -7.92 -11.55 -2.12
N ASP A 35 -6.63 -11.79 -1.97
CA ASP A 35 -6.13 -13.06 -1.45
C ASP A 35 -6.41 -13.18 0.05
N GLU A 36 -6.82 -14.37 0.50
CA GLU A 36 -7.25 -14.57 1.89
C GLU A 36 -6.16 -14.34 2.94
N ASP A 37 -4.91 -14.66 2.64
CA ASP A 37 -3.78 -14.40 3.54
C ASP A 37 -3.50 -12.89 3.66
N VAL A 38 -3.66 -12.14 2.58
CA VAL A 38 -3.51 -10.69 2.57
C VAL A 38 -4.64 -10.02 3.35
N LYS A 39 -5.89 -10.45 3.17
CA LYS A 39 -7.03 -9.96 3.95
C LYS A 39 -6.84 -10.21 5.45
N LYS A 40 -6.36 -11.39 5.84
CA LYS A 40 -6.07 -11.71 7.24
C LYS A 40 -4.99 -10.80 7.82
N ARG A 41 -3.98 -10.45 7.04
CA ARG A 41 -2.94 -9.48 7.43
C ARG A 41 -3.55 -8.09 7.66
N TYR A 42 -4.40 -7.62 6.76
CA TYR A 42 -5.11 -6.34 6.92
C TYR A 42 -5.95 -6.31 8.19
N GLU A 43 -6.74 -7.35 8.45
CA GLU A 43 -7.56 -7.45 9.66
C GLU A 43 -6.73 -7.49 10.94
N LYS A 44 -5.62 -8.20 10.93
CA LYS A 44 -4.68 -8.23 12.06
C LYS A 44 -4.11 -6.85 12.36
N GLN A 45 -3.66 -6.13 11.34
CA GLN A 45 -3.13 -4.77 11.48
C GLN A 45 -4.22 -3.79 11.93
N LYS A 46 -5.40 -3.85 11.36
CA LYS A 46 -6.55 -3.05 11.78
C LYS A 46 -6.83 -3.22 13.28
N LYS A 47 -6.90 -4.45 13.77
CA LYS A 47 -7.12 -4.74 15.19
C LYS A 47 -6.01 -4.15 16.07
N LYS A 48 -4.76 -4.26 15.64
CA LYS A 48 -3.62 -3.67 16.36
C LYS A 48 -3.73 -2.14 16.42
N ILE A 49 -4.09 -1.49 15.33
CA ILE A 49 -4.25 -0.04 15.25
C ILE A 49 -5.41 0.43 16.13
N LEU A 50 -6.57 -0.24 16.05
CA LEU A 50 -7.73 0.07 16.89
C LEU A 50 -7.39 -0.07 18.38
N ALA A 51 -6.69 -1.12 18.77
CA ALA A 51 -6.26 -1.33 20.16
C ALA A 51 -5.29 -0.23 20.63
N PHE A 52 -4.35 0.18 19.80
CA PHE A 52 -3.41 1.26 20.11
C PHE A 52 -4.12 2.58 20.40
N PHE A 53 -5.11 2.93 19.59
CA PHE A 53 -5.89 4.17 19.76
C PHE A 53 -7.08 4.03 20.71
N ASN A 54 -7.28 2.88 21.31
CA ASN A 54 -8.47 2.57 22.12
C ASN A 54 -9.77 2.94 21.39
N ALA A 55 -9.87 2.50 20.14
CA ALA A 55 -10.95 2.84 19.21
C ALA A 55 -11.76 1.60 18.81
N GLU A 56 -12.95 1.84 18.30
CA GLU A 56 -13.92 0.81 17.92
C GLU A 56 -14.12 0.79 16.38
N GLU A 57 -14.85 -0.22 15.90
CA GLU A 57 -15.19 -0.37 14.48
C GLU A 57 -15.92 0.85 13.91
N LYS A 58 -16.78 1.50 14.69
CA LYS A 58 -17.47 2.72 14.28
C LYS A 58 -16.51 3.88 14.00
N ASP A 59 -15.41 3.97 14.77
CA ASP A 59 -14.38 4.99 14.57
C ASP A 59 -13.62 4.70 13.28
N TRP A 60 -13.31 3.43 13.01
CA TRP A 60 -12.63 3.02 11.78
C TRP A 60 -13.39 3.43 10.51
N GLN A 61 -14.71 3.38 10.54
CA GLN A 61 -15.59 3.78 9.43
C GLN A 61 -15.80 5.30 9.32
N ASP A 62 -15.41 6.06 10.34
CA ASP A 62 -15.50 7.53 10.32
C ASP A 62 -14.25 8.14 9.68
N TRP A 63 -14.40 8.77 8.52
CA TRP A 63 -13.29 9.43 7.84
C TRP A 63 -12.69 10.60 8.65
N HIS A 64 -13.47 11.27 9.50
CA HIS A 64 -12.97 12.32 10.39
C HIS A 64 -12.01 11.73 11.44
N TRP A 65 -12.32 10.55 11.96
CA TRP A 65 -11.43 9.85 12.86
C TRP A 65 -10.13 9.45 12.15
N GLN A 66 -10.22 8.92 10.93
CA GLN A 66 -9.05 8.58 10.10
C GLN A 66 -8.12 9.78 9.90
N VAL A 67 -8.69 10.95 9.62
CA VAL A 67 -7.93 12.18 9.45
C VAL A 67 -7.31 12.67 10.76
N ARG A 68 -8.06 12.66 11.87
CA ARG A 68 -7.56 13.07 13.19
C ARG A 68 -6.47 12.16 13.73
N ARG A 69 -6.50 10.87 13.41
CA ARG A 69 -5.55 9.84 13.86
C ARG A 69 -4.45 9.55 12.86
N ARG A 70 -4.22 10.43 11.90
CA ARG A 70 -3.07 10.31 11.00
C ARG A 70 -1.78 10.15 11.81
N ILE A 71 -0.98 9.17 11.41
CA ILE A 71 0.34 8.94 11.98
C ILE A 71 1.33 9.83 11.25
N ASN A 72 1.90 10.78 11.96
CA ASN A 72 2.89 11.74 11.47
C ASN A 72 4.08 11.89 12.44
N GLU A 73 4.16 11.00 13.42
CA GLU A 73 5.22 10.96 14.41
C GLU A 73 5.94 9.61 14.37
N ILE A 74 7.25 9.64 14.39
CA ILE A 74 8.09 8.43 14.36
C ILE A 74 7.82 7.54 15.56
N SER A 75 7.59 8.14 16.73
CA SER A 75 7.27 7.41 17.97
C SER A 75 6.04 6.51 17.83
N VAL A 76 5.01 6.99 17.14
CA VAL A 76 3.80 6.22 16.85
C VAL A 76 4.04 5.21 15.73
N LEU A 77 4.75 5.61 14.68
CA LEU A 77 5.04 4.72 13.54
C LEU A 77 5.82 3.48 13.97
N LYS A 78 6.75 3.62 14.92
CA LYS A 78 7.53 2.52 15.50
C LYS A 78 6.69 1.44 16.19
N GLU A 79 5.49 1.76 16.64
CA GLU A 79 4.59 0.78 17.25
C GLU A 79 4.08 -0.24 16.22
N PHE A 80 4.12 0.11 14.94
CA PHE A 80 3.58 -0.69 13.84
C PHE A 80 4.63 -1.21 12.87
N ILE A 81 5.71 -0.47 12.68
CA ILE A 81 6.78 -0.78 11.72
C ILE A 81 8.12 -0.80 12.47
N ASN A 82 8.88 -1.86 12.27
CA ASN A 82 10.23 -1.92 12.78
C ASN A 82 11.14 -1.04 11.91
N LEU A 83 11.62 0.05 12.50
CA LEU A 83 12.50 1.03 11.84
C LEU A 83 13.91 0.92 12.39
N ASP A 84 14.89 0.82 11.51
CA ASP A 84 16.29 0.93 11.85
C ASP A 84 16.75 2.40 11.99
N GLU A 85 17.99 2.62 12.40
CA GLU A 85 18.52 3.96 12.63
C GLU A 85 18.61 4.80 11.35
N ASP A 86 18.91 4.18 10.21
CA ASP A 86 19.00 4.88 8.93
C ASP A 86 17.60 5.28 8.41
N GLU A 87 16.62 4.42 8.60
CA GLU A 87 15.21 4.73 8.28
C GLU A 87 14.67 5.86 9.16
N ILE A 88 14.97 5.84 10.46
CA ILE A 88 14.57 6.93 11.37
C ILE A 88 15.21 8.25 10.92
N ARG A 89 16.50 8.23 10.62
CA ARG A 89 17.22 9.42 10.14
C ARG A 89 16.62 9.94 8.84
N ALA A 90 16.30 9.05 7.89
CA ALA A 90 15.66 9.43 6.63
C ALA A 90 14.30 10.13 6.88
N ILE A 91 13.46 9.57 7.73
CA ILE A 91 12.15 10.14 8.07
C ILE A 91 12.32 11.51 8.73
N GLU A 92 13.27 11.66 9.65
CA GLU A 92 13.55 12.93 10.33
C GLU A 92 14.03 14.00 9.35
N GLU A 93 15.00 13.68 8.52
CA GLU A 93 15.61 14.62 7.58
C GLU A 93 14.65 15.03 6.46
N VAL A 94 13.96 14.07 5.85
CA VAL A 94 12.95 14.35 4.83
C VAL A 94 11.75 15.08 5.44
N GLY A 95 11.35 14.70 6.65
CA GLY A 95 10.24 15.31 7.38
C GLY A 95 10.44 16.79 7.72
N GLN A 96 11.68 17.27 7.79
CA GLN A 96 11.98 18.71 7.95
C GLN A 96 11.58 19.54 6.71
N ARG A 97 11.62 18.94 5.53
CA ARG A 97 11.32 19.59 4.25
C ARG A 97 9.93 19.30 3.74
N PHE A 98 9.48 18.07 3.93
CA PHE A 98 8.21 17.57 3.41
C PHE A 98 7.36 16.99 4.55
N ARG A 99 6.13 17.46 4.64
CA ARG A 99 5.17 16.87 5.58
C ARG A 99 4.80 15.47 5.12
N TRP A 100 4.77 14.53 6.04
CA TRP A 100 4.28 13.19 5.80
C TRP A 100 3.21 12.82 6.82
N ALA A 101 2.28 12.01 6.42
CA ALA A 101 1.27 11.43 7.30
C ALA A 101 0.65 10.20 6.65
N VAL A 102 0.30 9.23 7.45
CA VAL A 102 -0.36 7.99 7.02
C VAL A 102 -1.63 7.82 7.82
N SER A 103 -2.77 7.63 7.15
CA SER A 103 -4.02 7.32 7.85
C SER A 103 -3.97 5.92 8.47
N PRO A 104 -4.69 5.66 9.56
CA PRO A 104 -4.81 4.33 10.14
C PRO A 104 -5.22 3.27 9.11
N TYR A 105 -6.20 3.57 8.27
CA TYR A 105 -6.63 2.69 7.20
C TYR A 105 -5.48 2.34 6.23
N TYR A 106 -4.76 3.34 5.72
CA TYR A 106 -3.66 3.12 4.79
C TYR A 106 -2.53 2.31 5.44
N LEU A 107 -2.20 2.61 6.70
CA LEU A 107 -1.22 1.85 7.47
C LEU A 107 -1.60 0.36 7.57
N SER A 108 -2.89 0.05 7.71
CA SER A 108 -3.36 -1.34 7.77
C SER A 108 -3.10 -2.15 6.50
N LEU A 109 -2.94 -1.49 5.36
CA LEU A 109 -2.68 -2.11 4.06
C LEU A 109 -1.19 -2.37 3.80
N ILE A 110 -0.30 -1.65 4.50
CA ILE A 110 1.15 -1.80 4.35
C ILE A 110 1.60 -3.17 4.87
N ASP A 111 2.42 -3.87 4.09
CA ASP A 111 3.16 -5.02 4.60
C ASP A 111 4.34 -4.54 5.44
N THR A 112 4.18 -4.55 6.75
CA THR A 112 5.18 -4.02 7.69
C THR A 112 6.44 -4.90 7.80
N ASP A 113 6.40 -6.10 7.25
CA ASP A 113 7.53 -7.03 7.18
C ASP A 113 8.30 -6.94 5.86
N ASP A 114 7.79 -6.19 4.88
CA ASP A 114 8.41 -6.00 3.57
C ASP A 114 8.75 -4.52 3.33
N LYS A 115 10.03 -4.19 3.40
CA LYS A 115 10.54 -2.83 3.13
C LYS A 115 10.47 -2.43 1.66
N GLN A 116 10.20 -3.36 0.77
CA GLN A 116 9.97 -3.12 -0.66
C GLN A 116 8.48 -3.08 -1.02
N ASP A 117 7.59 -3.19 -0.03
CA ASP A 117 6.16 -3.02 -0.26
C ASP A 117 5.88 -1.67 -0.93
N PRO A 118 5.20 -1.65 -2.08
CA PRO A 118 4.91 -0.41 -2.80
C PRO A 118 4.17 0.64 -1.95
N LEU A 119 3.28 0.20 -1.07
CA LEU A 119 2.54 1.10 -0.18
C LEU A 119 3.45 1.71 0.89
N TYR A 120 4.41 0.93 1.41
CA TYR A 120 5.45 1.45 2.31
C TYR A 120 6.29 2.53 1.61
N LEU A 121 6.82 2.23 0.43
CA LEU A 121 7.68 3.13 -0.33
C LEU A 121 6.99 4.42 -0.77
N GLN A 122 5.66 4.39 -0.97
CA GLN A 122 4.88 5.57 -1.33
C GLN A 122 4.53 6.48 -0.15
N SER A 123 4.50 5.95 1.05
CA SER A 123 3.95 6.64 2.22
C SER A 123 4.96 7.00 3.29
N ILE A 124 6.03 6.23 3.42
CA ILE A 124 7.07 6.45 4.44
C ILE A 124 8.27 7.13 3.78
N PRO A 125 8.75 8.28 4.31
CA PRO A 125 9.90 8.99 3.76
C PRO A 125 11.16 8.12 3.71
N THR A 126 11.87 8.19 2.59
CA THR A 126 13.18 7.54 2.38
C THR A 126 14.14 8.52 1.71
N PHE A 127 15.44 8.23 1.78
CA PHE A 127 16.43 8.98 0.99
C PHE A 127 16.32 8.65 -0.50
#